data_5a7fc4d6629ac7692e501f264ea479ac
#
_entry.id   5a7fc4d6629ac7692e501f264ea479ac
#
_cell.length_a   1.000
_cell.length_b   1.000
_cell.length_c   1.000
_cell.angle_alpha   90.00
_cell.angle_beta   90.00
_cell.angle_gamma   90.00
#
_symmetry.space_group_name_H-M   'P 1'
#
loop_
_entity.id
_entity.type
_entity.pdbx_description
1 polymer ?
#
loop_
_entity_poly.entity_id
_entity_poly.type
_entity_poly.pdbx_seq_one_letter_code
_entity_poly.pdbx_strand_id
1 'polypeptide(L)'
;METHHISPGSDQPLIRLTAAILAGLLVLRVFALLADPNSLYADETQYWLWSRSLDWGYFSKPPMIAWIIASTTAIFGNADWAVRLAAPFLHSITAVMLGLTAARLFDVRVGAFTALGWAMMPAVWLSSTIISTDAVLMAGFSTAL
;
A
#
# COMPACT_ATOMS: atom_id res chain seq x y z
N MET A 1 -3.91 42.54 -4.24
CA MET A 1 -3.48 41.21 -3.78
C MET A 1 -4.72 40.53 -3.24
N GLU A 2 -5.47 39.85 -4.14
CA GLU A 2 -6.74 39.20 -3.80
C GLU A 2 -6.42 37.90 -3.07
N THR A 3 -6.79 37.84 -1.81
CA THR A 3 -6.78 36.60 -1.02
C THR A 3 -7.93 35.73 -1.52
N HIS A 4 -7.62 34.73 -2.35
CA HIS A 4 -8.56 33.69 -2.71
C HIS A 4 -9.04 32.97 -1.44
N HIS A 5 -10.18 33.36 -0.93
CA HIS A 5 -10.92 32.66 0.10
C HIS A 5 -11.41 31.33 -0.48
N ILE A 6 -10.62 30.26 -0.32
CA ILE A 6 -11.03 28.91 -0.65
C ILE A 6 -12.11 28.51 0.37
N SER A 7 -13.36 28.42 -0.07
CA SER A 7 -14.45 27.96 0.78
C SER A 7 -14.24 26.47 1.13
N PRO A 8 -14.27 26.08 2.42
CA PRO A 8 -13.97 24.70 2.86
C PRO A 8 -14.91 23.62 2.31
N GLY A 9 -16.01 24.01 1.65
CA GLY A 9 -17.00 23.08 1.08
C GLY A 9 -16.73 22.62 -0.36
N SER A 10 -15.90 23.34 -1.12
CA SER A 10 -15.69 23.08 -2.55
C SER A 10 -14.88 21.81 -2.84
N ASP A 11 -14.05 21.34 -1.91
CA ASP A 11 -13.14 20.23 -2.12
C ASP A 11 -13.69 18.87 -1.64
N GLN A 12 -14.79 18.87 -0.89
CA GLN A 12 -15.40 17.65 -0.36
C GLN A 12 -15.77 16.61 -1.44
N PRO A 13 -16.35 17.00 -2.60
CA PRO A 13 -16.67 16.02 -3.65
C PRO A 13 -15.39 15.40 -4.24
N LEU A 14 -14.32 16.17 -4.40
CA LEU A 14 -13.04 15.67 -4.89
C LEU A 14 -12.42 14.66 -3.92
N ILE A 15 -12.41 14.97 -2.62
CA ILE A 15 -11.89 14.08 -1.57
C ILE A 15 -12.68 12.77 -1.58
N ARG A 16 -14.01 12.83 -1.61
CA ARG A 16 -14.86 11.64 -1.64
C ARG A 16 -14.64 10.80 -2.89
N LEU A 17 -14.51 11.43 -4.06
CA LEU A 17 -14.23 10.74 -5.31
C LEU A 17 -12.86 10.05 -5.27
N THR A 18 -11.83 10.76 -4.83
CA THR A 18 -10.47 10.20 -4.66
C THR A 18 -10.49 9.00 -3.72
N ALA A 19 -11.13 9.12 -2.57
CA ALA A 19 -11.25 8.02 -1.60
C ALA A 19 -12.01 6.82 -2.20
N ALA A 20 -13.09 7.07 -2.94
CA ALA A 20 -13.87 6.01 -3.61
C ALA A 20 -13.02 5.28 -4.67
N ILE A 21 -12.24 6.02 -5.47
CA ILE A 21 -11.35 5.43 -6.48
C ILE A 21 -10.25 4.59 -5.79
N LEU A 22 -9.61 5.10 -4.75
CA LEU A 22 -8.58 4.36 -4.01
C LEU A 22 -9.15 3.09 -3.38
N ALA A 23 -10.33 3.16 -2.79
CA ALA A 23 -11.01 1.99 -2.23
C ALA A 23 -11.37 0.97 -3.33
N GLY A 24 -11.87 1.42 -4.47
CA GLY A 24 -12.18 0.58 -5.63
C GLY A 24 -10.92 -0.12 -6.18
N LEU A 25 -9.80 0.61 -6.28
CA LEU A 25 -8.51 0.04 -6.71
C LEU A 25 -7.98 -0.98 -5.71
N LEU A 26 -8.11 -0.74 -4.40
CA LEU A 26 -7.74 -1.71 -3.36
C LEU A 26 -8.56 -3.00 -3.50
N VAL A 27 -9.88 -2.87 -3.61
CA VAL A 27 -10.78 -4.02 -3.80
C VAL A 27 -10.39 -4.80 -5.06
N LEU A 28 -10.18 -4.11 -6.18
CA LEU A 28 -9.77 -4.73 -7.44
C LEU A 28 -8.44 -5.48 -7.31
N ARG A 29 -7.45 -4.91 -6.62
CA ARG A 29 -6.15 -5.57 -6.36
C ARG A 29 -6.29 -6.81 -5.49
N VAL A 30 -7.11 -6.76 -4.45
CA VAL A 30 -7.38 -7.92 -3.61
C VAL A 30 -8.06 -9.03 -4.42
N PHE A 31 -9.04 -8.69 -5.27
CA PHE A 31 -9.64 -9.68 -6.16
C PHE A 31 -8.65 -10.25 -7.18
N ALA A 32 -7.80 -9.41 -7.79
CA ALA A 32 -6.76 -9.88 -8.69
C ALA A 32 -5.78 -10.84 -7.99
N LEU A 33 -5.43 -10.53 -6.73
CA LEU A 33 -4.56 -11.38 -5.92
C LEU A 33 -5.21 -12.75 -5.60
N LEU A 34 -6.50 -12.75 -5.26
CA LEU A 34 -7.25 -14.00 -5.00
C LEU A 34 -7.40 -14.87 -6.25
N ALA A 35 -7.38 -14.25 -7.44
CA ALA A 35 -7.46 -14.95 -8.73
C ALA A 35 -6.09 -15.30 -9.34
N ASP A 36 -4.98 -14.88 -8.69
CA ASP A 36 -3.63 -15.14 -9.19
C ASP A 36 -3.26 -16.62 -9.04
N PRO A 37 -3.00 -17.36 -10.13
CA PRO A 37 -2.63 -18.76 -10.11
C PRO A 37 -1.15 -19.00 -9.82
N ASN A 38 -0.35 -17.93 -9.73
CA ASN A 38 1.11 -18.05 -9.60
C ASN A 38 1.52 -18.39 -8.16
N SER A 39 2.37 -19.39 -8.01
CA SER A 39 3.02 -19.71 -6.75
C SER A 39 3.97 -18.60 -6.29
N LEU A 40 4.37 -18.63 -5.02
CA LEU A 40 5.31 -17.66 -4.46
C LEU A 40 6.65 -17.68 -5.21
N TYR A 41 7.17 -16.48 -5.47
CA TYR A 41 8.54 -16.33 -5.96
C TYR A 41 9.57 -16.68 -4.87
N ALA A 42 10.82 -16.88 -5.26
CA ALA A 42 11.89 -17.31 -4.35
C ALA A 42 12.04 -16.38 -3.12
N ASP A 43 12.00 -15.07 -3.33
CA ASP A 43 12.10 -14.07 -2.24
C ASP A 43 10.87 -14.13 -1.32
N GLU A 44 9.66 -14.26 -1.88
CA GLU A 44 8.43 -14.37 -1.10
C GLU A 44 8.40 -15.63 -0.24
N THR A 45 8.87 -16.75 -0.81
CA THR A 45 9.03 -18.03 -0.08
C THR A 45 10.00 -17.87 1.07
N GLN A 46 11.11 -17.14 0.87
CA GLN A 46 12.08 -16.83 1.92
C GLN A 46 11.44 -16.00 3.04
N TYR A 47 10.68 -14.94 2.70
CA TYR A 47 9.99 -14.11 3.70
C TYR A 47 8.91 -14.90 4.45
N TRP A 48 8.19 -15.80 3.76
CA TRP A 48 7.25 -16.70 4.38
C TRP A 48 7.93 -17.67 5.35
N LEU A 49 9.07 -18.25 4.98
CA LEU A 49 9.86 -19.09 5.90
C LEU A 49 10.29 -18.32 7.16
N TRP A 50 10.75 -17.09 7.01
CA TRP A 50 11.10 -16.23 8.14
C TRP A 50 9.90 -15.90 9.03
N SER A 51 8.72 -15.77 8.46
CA SER A 51 7.49 -15.54 9.22
C SER A 51 7.09 -16.71 10.13
N ARG A 52 7.68 -17.90 9.92
CA ARG A 52 7.44 -19.10 10.74
C ARG A 52 8.27 -19.11 12.04
N SER A 53 9.34 -18.32 12.11
CA SER A 53 10.17 -18.13 13.30
C SER A 53 10.53 -16.66 13.42
N LEU A 54 9.72 -15.92 14.20
CA LEU A 54 9.89 -14.47 14.33
C LEU A 54 11.16 -14.14 15.11
N ASP A 55 11.97 -13.22 14.55
CA ASP A 55 13.18 -12.70 15.13
C ASP A 55 13.26 -11.19 14.89
N TRP A 56 14.20 -10.51 15.54
CA TRP A 56 14.46 -9.08 15.42
C TRP A 56 15.27 -8.70 14.18
N GLY A 57 15.76 -9.66 13.43
CA GLY A 57 16.48 -9.47 12.17
C GLY A 57 16.73 -10.77 11.46
N TYR A 58 16.86 -10.70 10.15
CA TYR A 58 17.18 -11.83 9.29
C TYR A 58 18.44 -11.53 8.49
N PHE A 59 19.08 -12.57 7.93
CA PHE A 59 20.37 -12.49 7.27
C PHE A 59 20.52 -11.30 6.29
N SER A 60 19.49 -10.95 5.55
CA SER A 60 19.58 -9.93 4.48
C SER A 60 18.50 -8.85 4.52
N LYS A 61 17.51 -8.93 5.43
CA LYS A 61 16.34 -8.06 5.42
C LYS A 61 15.85 -7.69 6.83
N PRO A 62 15.19 -6.52 6.96
CA PRO A 62 14.54 -6.11 8.20
C PRO A 62 13.40 -7.06 8.60
N PRO A 63 13.08 -7.17 9.90
CA PRO A 63 12.11 -8.16 10.41
C PRO A 63 10.66 -7.86 10.04
N MET A 64 10.32 -6.61 9.73
CA MET A 64 8.94 -6.15 9.60
C MET A 64 8.15 -6.92 8.53
N ILE A 65 8.78 -7.30 7.41
CA ILE A 65 8.10 -8.08 6.36
C ILE A 65 7.66 -9.45 6.88
N ALA A 66 8.50 -10.13 7.66
CA ALA A 66 8.18 -11.42 8.25
C ALA A 66 7.04 -11.31 9.27
N TRP A 67 7.03 -10.26 10.08
CA TRP A 67 5.96 -10.00 11.06
C TRP A 67 4.62 -9.71 10.38
N ILE A 68 4.62 -8.95 9.29
CA ILE A 68 3.42 -8.67 8.50
C ILE A 68 2.88 -9.97 7.89
N ILE A 69 3.73 -10.79 7.26
CA ILE A 69 3.33 -12.09 6.69
C ILE A 69 2.82 -13.03 7.78
N ALA A 70 3.49 -13.08 8.93
CA ALA A 70 3.01 -13.89 10.08
C ALA A 70 1.60 -13.47 10.50
N SER A 71 1.32 -12.17 10.52
CA SER A 71 0.00 -11.64 10.90
C SER A 71 -1.09 -12.03 9.89
N THR A 72 -0.83 -11.89 8.59
CA THR A 72 -1.80 -12.26 7.55
C THR A 72 -2.02 -13.76 7.49
N THR A 73 -0.96 -14.55 7.58
CA THR A 73 -1.06 -16.03 7.54
C THR A 73 -1.64 -16.63 8.82
N ALA A 74 -1.52 -15.97 9.97
CA ALA A 74 -2.19 -16.38 11.20
C ALA A 74 -3.72 -16.28 11.10
N ILE A 75 -4.23 -15.31 10.33
CA ILE A 75 -5.67 -15.07 10.17
C ILE A 75 -6.25 -15.90 9.01
N PHE A 76 -5.56 -15.92 7.87
CA PHE A 76 -6.07 -16.45 6.61
C PHE A 76 -5.44 -17.78 6.16
N GLY A 77 -4.51 -18.33 6.94
CA GLY A 77 -3.79 -19.55 6.59
C GLY A 77 -2.59 -19.31 5.67
N ASN A 78 -1.95 -20.40 5.20
CA ASN A 78 -0.69 -20.35 4.46
C ASN A 78 -0.88 -20.39 2.93
N ALA A 79 -1.99 -19.93 2.42
CA ALA A 79 -2.20 -19.81 0.98
C ALA A 79 -1.32 -18.68 0.40
N ASP A 80 -0.88 -18.81 -0.86
CA ASP A 80 0.00 -17.86 -1.52
C ASP A 80 -0.57 -16.43 -1.52
N TRP A 81 -1.87 -16.30 -1.73
CA TRP A 81 -2.55 -15.01 -1.65
C TRP A 81 -2.53 -14.41 -0.23
N ALA A 82 -2.56 -15.22 0.82
CA ALA A 82 -2.51 -14.72 2.20
C ALA A 82 -1.14 -14.18 2.56
N VAL A 83 -0.07 -14.75 2.01
CA VAL A 83 1.31 -14.24 2.13
C VAL A 83 1.42 -12.85 1.48
N ARG A 84 0.79 -12.66 0.33
CA ARG A 84 0.82 -11.42 -0.47
C ARG A 84 -0.18 -10.36 -0.02
N LEU A 85 -1.17 -10.72 0.79
CA LEU A 85 -2.33 -9.88 1.12
C LEU A 85 -1.95 -8.49 1.65
N ALA A 86 -0.86 -8.36 2.36
CA ALA A 86 -0.43 -7.08 2.89
C ALA A 86 0.02 -6.08 1.80
N ALA A 87 0.52 -6.54 0.65
CA ALA A 87 1.07 -5.68 -0.39
C ALA A 87 0.08 -4.63 -0.92
N PRO A 88 -1.16 -4.97 -1.35
CA PRO A 88 -2.12 -3.98 -1.80
C PRO A 88 -2.51 -2.97 -0.72
N PHE A 89 -2.56 -3.38 0.55
CA PHE A 89 -2.83 -2.46 1.66
C PHE A 89 -1.68 -1.49 1.91
N LEU A 90 -0.44 -1.97 1.89
CA LEU A 90 0.75 -1.13 2.07
C LEU A 90 0.86 -0.06 0.97
N HIS A 91 0.64 -0.43 -0.29
CA HIS A 91 0.61 0.54 -1.39
C HIS A 91 -0.55 1.53 -1.30
N SER A 92 -1.69 1.11 -0.76
CA SER A 92 -2.83 2.01 -0.52
C SER A 92 -2.55 2.99 0.61
N ILE A 93 -1.90 2.55 1.69
CA ILE A 93 -1.41 3.43 2.76
C ILE A 93 -0.43 4.45 2.18
N THR A 94 0.54 4.02 1.39
CA THR A 94 1.51 4.90 0.72
C THR A 94 0.79 5.96 -0.12
N ALA A 95 -0.20 5.57 -0.94
CA ALA A 95 -0.97 6.50 -1.76
C ALA A 95 -1.67 7.58 -0.93
N VAL A 96 -2.34 7.16 0.16
CA VAL A 96 -3.03 8.07 1.07
C VAL A 96 -2.05 9.02 1.76
N MET A 97 -0.95 8.51 2.30
CA MET A 97 0.03 9.33 3.02
C MET A 97 0.72 10.34 2.11
N LEU A 98 1.15 9.95 0.91
CA LEU A 98 1.70 10.87 -0.09
C LEU A 98 0.67 11.93 -0.50
N GLY A 99 -0.59 11.54 -0.69
CA GLY A 99 -1.67 12.47 -0.98
C GLY A 99 -1.90 13.48 0.14
N LEU A 100 -1.93 13.03 1.40
CA LEU A 100 -2.09 13.89 2.57
C LEU A 100 -0.91 14.86 2.72
N THR A 101 0.31 14.38 2.53
CA THR A 101 1.53 15.22 2.57
C THR A 101 1.48 16.28 1.46
N ALA A 102 1.15 15.89 0.23
CA ALA A 102 1.03 16.84 -0.88
C ALA A 102 -0.10 17.86 -0.66
N ALA A 103 -1.23 17.43 -0.07
CA ALA A 103 -2.32 18.33 0.26
C ALA A 103 -1.96 19.35 1.35
N ARG A 104 -1.08 18.98 2.28
CA ARG A 104 -0.59 19.90 3.32
C ARG A 104 0.46 20.87 2.80
N LEU A 105 1.29 20.44 1.84
CA LEU A 105 2.38 21.27 1.27
C LEU A 105 1.88 22.22 0.18
N PHE A 106 0.84 21.87 -0.53
CA PHE A 106 0.33 22.61 -1.68
C PHE A 106 -1.18 22.87 -1.53
N ASP A 107 -2.03 21.98 -2.05
CA ASP A 107 -3.48 22.06 -1.96
C ASP A 107 -4.14 20.68 -2.10
N VAL A 108 -5.45 20.63 -1.85
CA VAL A 108 -6.25 19.39 -1.88
C VAL A 108 -6.25 18.73 -3.26
N ARG A 109 -6.18 19.52 -4.34
CA ARG A 109 -6.17 18.99 -5.72
C ARG A 109 -4.85 18.31 -6.02
N VAL A 110 -3.73 18.94 -5.67
CA VAL A 110 -2.40 18.33 -5.78
C VAL A 110 -2.34 17.04 -4.96
N GLY A 111 -2.87 17.04 -3.75
CA GLY A 111 -2.97 15.85 -2.90
C GLY A 111 -3.76 14.72 -3.56
N ALA A 112 -4.92 15.02 -4.12
CA ALA A 112 -5.75 14.04 -4.84
C ALA A 112 -5.00 13.44 -6.06
N PHE A 113 -4.38 14.28 -6.89
CA PHE A 113 -3.62 13.82 -8.05
C PHE A 113 -2.38 13.02 -7.65
N THR A 114 -1.70 13.37 -6.56
CA THR A 114 -0.56 12.62 -6.04
C THR A 114 -0.98 11.22 -5.60
N ALA A 115 -2.07 11.11 -4.82
CA ALA A 115 -2.59 9.83 -4.35
C ALA A 115 -3.02 8.92 -5.52
N LEU A 116 -3.76 9.46 -6.47
CA LEU A 116 -4.22 8.73 -7.66
C LEU A 116 -3.05 8.38 -8.58
N GLY A 117 -2.12 9.30 -8.80
CA GLY A 117 -0.93 9.08 -9.62
C GLY A 117 -0.10 7.91 -9.09
N TRP A 118 0.17 7.87 -7.77
CA TRP A 118 0.81 6.72 -7.14
C TRP A 118 0.00 5.44 -7.34
N ALA A 119 -1.28 5.48 -6.97
CA ALA A 119 -2.11 4.29 -7.01
C ALA A 119 -2.30 3.72 -8.43
N MET A 120 -2.27 4.54 -9.47
CA MET A 120 -2.47 4.13 -10.86
C MET A 120 -1.16 3.79 -11.59
N MET A 121 0.00 3.94 -10.96
CA MET A 121 1.28 3.56 -11.56
C MET A 121 1.32 2.07 -11.92
N PRO A 122 1.72 1.69 -13.13
CA PRO A 122 1.86 0.28 -13.52
C PRO A 122 2.84 -0.50 -12.62
N ALA A 123 3.93 0.14 -12.18
CA ALA A 123 4.89 -0.44 -11.24
C ALA A 123 4.25 -0.74 -9.88
N VAL A 124 3.40 0.15 -9.37
CA VAL A 124 2.66 -0.05 -8.12
C VAL A 124 1.61 -1.13 -8.27
N TRP A 125 0.97 -1.22 -9.44
CA TRP A 125 0.05 -2.32 -9.73
C TRP A 125 0.76 -3.66 -9.64
N LEU A 126 1.88 -3.83 -10.34
CA LEU A 126 2.68 -5.06 -10.31
C LEU A 126 3.20 -5.36 -8.90
N SER A 127 3.75 -4.36 -8.21
CA SER A 127 4.25 -4.52 -6.83
C SER A 127 3.14 -4.86 -5.81
N SER A 128 1.88 -4.59 -6.14
CA SER A 128 0.75 -4.96 -5.29
C SER A 128 0.36 -6.44 -5.38
N THR A 129 0.88 -7.17 -6.37
CA THR A 129 0.66 -8.62 -6.52
C THR A 129 1.80 -9.47 -5.96
N ILE A 130 2.85 -8.83 -5.44
CA ILE A 130 4.04 -9.48 -4.90
C ILE A 130 4.33 -8.85 -3.53
N ILE A 131 4.64 -9.66 -2.52
CA ILE A 131 5.07 -9.11 -1.24
C ILE A 131 6.57 -8.83 -1.25
N SER A 132 6.95 -7.57 -1.02
CA SER A 132 8.34 -7.13 -1.01
C SER A 132 8.65 -6.22 0.17
N THR A 133 9.94 -6.12 0.51
CA THR A 133 10.41 -5.14 1.51
C THR A 133 10.19 -3.70 1.09
N ASP A 134 10.12 -3.44 -0.23
CA ASP A 134 9.92 -2.09 -0.77
C ASP A 134 8.51 -1.57 -0.45
N ALA A 135 7.48 -2.43 -0.49
CA ALA A 135 6.13 -2.05 -0.11
C ALA A 135 6.06 -1.60 1.36
N VAL A 136 6.76 -2.33 2.25
CA VAL A 136 6.87 -1.99 3.68
C VAL A 136 7.63 -0.69 3.88
N LEU A 137 8.76 -0.53 3.18
CA LEU A 137 9.60 0.66 3.24
C LEU A 137 8.84 1.91 2.77
N MET A 138 8.16 1.84 1.63
CA MET A 138 7.38 2.95 1.07
C MET A 138 6.24 3.36 2.00
N ALA A 139 5.51 2.40 2.58
CA ALA A 139 4.46 2.68 3.55
C ALA A 139 5.03 3.34 4.82
N GLY A 140 6.12 2.81 5.37
CA GLY A 140 6.78 3.39 6.55
C GLY A 140 7.34 4.78 6.29
N PHE A 141 8.05 4.98 5.18
CA PHE A 141 8.64 6.27 4.83
C PHE A 141 7.56 7.34 4.57
N SER A 142 6.52 7.00 3.81
CA SER A 142 5.43 7.94 3.51
C SER A 142 4.62 8.34 4.75
N THR A 143 4.57 7.50 5.78
CA THR A 143 3.92 7.83 7.06
C THR A 143 4.77 8.71 7.96
N ALA A 144 6.08 8.74 7.74
CA ALA A 144 7.02 9.57 8.50
C ALA A 144 7.16 11.01 7.95
N LEU A 145 6.66 11.26 6.72
CA LEU A 145 6.63 12.61 6.10
C LEU A 145 5.51 13.47 6.67
#